data_a78a10b1a214f2ae6fb43e728a20544e
#
_entry.id   a78a10b1a214f2ae6fb43e728a20544e
#
_cell.length_a   1.000
_cell.length_b   1.000
_cell.length_c   1.000
_cell.angle_alpha   90.00
_cell.angle_beta   90.00
_cell.angle_gamma   90.00
#
_symmetry.space_group_name_H-M   'P 1'
#
loop_
_entity.id
_entity.type
_entity.pdbx_description
1 polymer ?
#
loop_
_entity_poly.entity_id
_entity_poly.type
_entity_poly.pdbx_seq_one_letter_code
_entity_poly.pdbx_strand_id
1 'polypeptide(L)'
;MIPRSFPLFIALRYGIPARGTGTSGFLSAVSLLGLSLGVFALIVVVSVMNGFERELQSRLLSLLPHVQLLTPNTSHSNSKTNSGQHQDWQSLRNELLKHPDVIGAAPYVETTVMLSANQRFHSATLSGIDMASEQSVSVLHQHIIAGDINRLAETRYGIVIGRLLARQLGVIPGDKLNIIMPKISITPLGPVTRQKRFEVVAVFEVGAELDQNLVMTNITTSQKLLAIGENITGLRIAVNDQFKSMHSEAWKQMSKD
;
A
#
# COMPACT_ATOMS: atom_id res chain seq x y z
N MET A 1 24.37 45.94 -3.04
CA MET A 1 23.27 45.44 -2.17
C MET A 1 22.02 46.22 -2.52
N ILE A 2 21.08 45.69 -3.31
CA ILE A 2 19.80 46.32 -3.62
C ILE A 2 18.94 46.11 -2.38
N PRO A 3 18.43 47.15 -1.75
CA PRO A 3 17.60 46.99 -0.53
C PRO A 3 16.38 46.13 -0.85
N ARG A 4 16.07 45.17 0.00
CA ARG A 4 14.93 44.25 -0.10
C ARG A 4 13.56 44.93 -0.30
N SER A 5 13.48 46.23 -0.09
CA SER A 5 12.32 47.10 -0.23
C SER A 5 12.17 47.76 -1.61
N PHE A 6 13.17 47.62 -2.50
CA PHE A 6 13.16 48.29 -3.82
C PHE A 6 12.01 47.82 -4.74
N PRO A 7 11.74 46.53 -4.89
CA PRO A 7 10.59 46.10 -5.68
C PRO A 7 9.25 46.53 -5.07
N LEU A 8 9.17 46.56 -3.74
CA LEU A 8 7.96 47.00 -3.04
C LEU A 8 7.74 48.50 -3.18
N PHE A 9 8.80 49.30 -3.19
CA PHE A 9 8.77 50.74 -3.43
C PHE A 9 8.30 51.07 -4.84
N ILE A 10 8.78 50.35 -5.86
CA ILE A 10 8.34 50.50 -7.27
C ILE A 10 6.88 50.07 -7.39
N ALA A 11 6.48 48.93 -6.83
CA ALA A 11 5.11 48.44 -6.87
C ALA A 11 4.11 49.45 -6.25
N LEU A 12 4.43 50.04 -5.11
CA LEU A 12 3.62 51.06 -4.46
C LEU A 12 3.54 52.35 -5.28
N ARG A 13 4.65 52.78 -5.89
CA ARG A 13 4.71 54.02 -6.63
C ARG A 13 3.95 53.96 -7.96
N TYR A 14 3.99 52.81 -8.65
CA TYR A 14 3.32 52.62 -9.95
C TYR A 14 1.95 51.93 -9.82
N GLY A 15 1.68 51.23 -8.74
CA GLY A 15 0.39 50.55 -8.50
C GLY A 15 -0.68 51.47 -7.93
N ILE A 16 -0.31 52.61 -7.32
CA ILE A 16 -1.28 53.59 -6.82
C ILE A 16 -1.47 54.63 -7.90
N PRO A 17 -2.66 54.74 -8.50
CA PRO A 17 -2.92 55.75 -9.54
C PRO A 17 -2.69 57.16 -8.96
N ALA A 18 -1.78 57.91 -9.58
CA ALA A 18 -1.57 59.31 -9.25
C ALA A 18 -2.90 60.07 -9.33
N ARG A 19 -3.16 60.94 -8.34
CA ARG A 19 -4.38 61.77 -8.22
C ARG A 19 -4.60 62.62 -9.48
N GLY A 20 -5.13 62.00 -10.53
CA GLY A 20 -5.48 62.66 -11.79
C GLY A 20 -6.84 62.13 -12.28
N THR A 21 -7.83 63.02 -12.23
CA THR A 21 -9.12 63.00 -12.98
C THR A 21 -9.84 61.64 -13.10
N GLY A 22 -10.78 61.48 -12.28
CA GLY A 22 -11.98 60.65 -12.14
C GLY A 22 -12.07 59.26 -12.83
N THR A 23 -11.97 59.16 -14.09
CA THR A 23 -12.29 57.95 -14.85
C THR A 23 -11.10 56.99 -15.04
N SER A 24 -9.91 57.50 -15.32
CA SER A 24 -8.72 56.68 -15.55
C SER A 24 -8.21 56.02 -14.25
N GLY A 25 -8.35 56.73 -13.11
CA GLY A 25 -8.01 56.18 -11.79
C GLY A 25 -8.93 55.03 -11.36
N PHE A 26 -10.22 55.17 -11.68
CA PHE A 26 -11.21 54.12 -11.40
C PHE A 26 -10.93 52.86 -12.24
N LEU A 27 -10.65 53.02 -13.54
CA LEU A 27 -10.34 51.90 -14.44
C LEU A 27 -9.07 51.16 -14.01
N SER A 28 -8.03 51.90 -13.62
CA SER A 28 -6.79 51.32 -13.10
C SER A 28 -7.00 50.55 -11.79
N ALA A 29 -7.83 51.09 -10.88
CA ALA A 29 -8.14 50.42 -9.62
C ALA A 29 -8.93 49.10 -9.82
N VAL A 30 -9.92 49.11 -10.71
CA VAL A 30 -10.70 47.89 -11.05
C VAL A 30 -9.81 46.84 -11.72
N SER A 31 -8.91 47.26 -12.63
CA SER A 31 -7.96 46.35 -13.26
C SER A 31 -6.98 45.73 -12.23
N LEU A 32 -6.48 46.52 -11.28
CA LEU A 32 -5.59 46.04 -10.20
C LEU A 32 -6.32 45.07 -9.28
N LEU A 33 -7.58 45.39 -8.92
CA LEU A 33 -8.41 44.50 -8.10
C LEU A 33 -8.68 43.18 -8.81
N GLY A 34 -9.02 43.21 -10.10
CA GLY A 34 -9.23 41.99 -10.90
C GLY A 34 -7.97 41.12 -10.98
N LEU A 35 -6.81 41.74 -11.23
CA LEU A 35 -5.54 41.03 -11.26
C LEU A 35 -5.18 40.43 -9.90
N SER A 36 -5.33 41.23 -8.83
CA SER A 36 -5.03 40.75 -7.47
C SER A 36 -5.94 39.61 -7.03
N LEU A 37 -7.23 39.69 -7.37
CA LEU A 37 -8.19 38.63 -7.10
C LEU A 37 -7.86 37.34 -7.86
N GLY A 38 -7.47 37.50 -9.14
CA GLY A 38 -7.05 36.34 -9.96
C GLY A 38 -5.81 35.65 -9.42
N VAL A 39 -4.78 36.41 -9.06
CA VAL A 39 -3.55 35.85 -8.43
C VAL A 39 -3.87 35.23 -7.06
N PHE A 40 -4.69 35.87 -6.25
CA PHE A 40 -5.11 35.34 -4.96
C PHE A 40 -5.85 34.01 -5.11
N ALA A 41 -6.81 33.92 -6.03
CA ALA A 41 -7.54 32.69 -6.30
C ALA A 41 -6.60 31.55 -6.74
N LEU A 42 -5.62 31.86 -7.58
CA LEU A 42 -4.64 30.88 -8.05
C LEU A 42 -3.75 30.37 -6.90
N ILE A 43 -3.28 31.27 -6.03
CA ILE A 43 -2.50 30.90 -4.84
C ILE A 43 -3.32 30.00 -3.90
N VAL A 44 -4.58 30.32 -3.68
CA VAL A 44 -5.47 29.53 -2.83
C VAL A 44 -5.65 28.12 -3.39
N VAL A 45 -5.93 28.00 -4.69
CA VAL A 45 -6.11 26.69 -5.35
C VAL A 45 -4.85 25.86 -5.24
N VAL A 46 -3.68 26.42 -5.55
CA VAL A 46 -2.39 25.70 -5.46
C VAL A 46 -2.08 25.31 -4.02
N SER A 47 -2.37 26.19 -3.05
CA SER A 47 -2.14 25.90 -1.62
C SER A 47 -3.02 24.76 -1.12
N VAL A 48 -4.31 24.77 -1.49
CA VAL A 48 -5.25 23.69 -1.12
C VAL A 48 -4.83 22.38 -1.78
N MET A 49 -4.44 22.41 -3.06
CA MET A 49 -3.99 21.21 -3.77
C MET A 49 -2.73 20.60 -3.17
N ASN A 50 -1.74 21.42 -2.83
CA ASN A 50 -0.53 20.95 -2.17
C ASN A 50 -0.81 20.41 -0.75
N GLY A 51 -1.74 21.03 -0.01
CA GLY A 51 -2.16 20.54 1.30
C GLY A 51 -2.87 19.19 1.21
N PHE A 52 -3.77 19.06 0.23
CA PHE A 52 -4.51 17.81 -0.02
C PHE A 52 -3.58 16.67 -0.48
N GLU A 53 -2.63 16.97 -1.36
CA GLU A 53 -1.64 15.99 -1.81
C GLU A 53 -0.81 15.42 -0.63
N ARG A 54 -0.33 16.30 0.26
CA ARG A 54 0.41 15.87 1.46
C ARG A 54 -0.43 15.01 2.40
N GLU A 55 -1.69 15.39 2.60
CA GLU A 55 -2.61 14.64 3.47
C GLU A 55 -2.93 13.26 2.87
N LEU A 56 -3.19 13.19 1.56
CA LEU A 56 -3.38 11.91 0.88
C LEU A 56 -2.14 11.02 0.97
N GLN A 57 -0.96 11.58 0.71
CA GLN A 57 0.29 10.84 0.78
C GLN A 57 0.52 10.28 2.19
N SER A 58 0.32 11.08 3.23
CA SER A 58 0.53 10.63 4.61
C SER A 58 -0.42 9.52 5.03
N ARG A 59 -1.68 9.57 4.59
CA ARG A 59 -2.69 8.57 4.96
C ARG A 59 -2.63 7.29 4.13
N LEU A 60 -2.40 7.39 2.82
CA LEU A 60 -2.40 6.22 1.95
C LEU A 60 -1.07 5.47 1.98
N LEU A 61 0.05 6.19 2.04
CA LEU A 61 1.36 5.57 1.99
C LEU A 61 1.79 4.95 3.33
N SER A 62 1.22 5.40 4.46
CA SER A 62 1.50 4.76 5.76
C SER A 62 0.89 3.37 5.91
N LEU A 63 -0.13 3.03 5.11
CA LEU A 63 -0.86 1.77 5.19
C LEU A 63 -0.27 0.67 4.30
N LEU A 64 0.43 1.05 3.24
CA LEU A 64 1.00 0.11 2.28
C LEU A 64 2.53 0.03 2.43
N PRO A 65 3.12 -1.16 2.28
CA PRO A 65 4.56 -1.28 2.24
C PRO A 65 5.12 -0.47 1.06
N HIS A 66 6.21 0.26 1.31
CA HIS A 66 6.73 1.29 0.41
C HIS A 66 7.31 0.72 -0.90
N VAL A 67 7.91 -0.46 -0.84
CA VAL A 67 8.49 -1.14 -2.00
C VAL A 67 8.21 -2.62 -1.90
N GLN A 68 7.79 -3.23 -3.01
CA GLN A 68 7.63 -4.67 -3.14
C GLN A 68 8.68 -5.17 -4.13
N LEU A 69 9.59 -5.99 -3.67
CA LEU A 69 10.51 -6.73 -4.54
C LEU A 69 9.87 -8.09 -4.84
N LEU A 70 9.53 -8.30 -6.11
CA LEU A 70 9.03 -9.58 -6.61
C LEU A 70 10.21 -10.50 -6.87
N THR A 71 10.18 -11.70 -6.34
CA THR A 71 11.14 -12.73 -6.74
C THR A 71 10.79 -13.25 -8.14
N PRO A 72 11.75 -13.34 -9.07
CA PRO A 72 11.46 -13.63 -10.48
C PRO A 72 10.80 -14.99 -10.75
N ASN A 73 10.65 -15.84 -9.76
CA ASN A 73 10.11 -17.20 -9.92
C ASN A 73 8.57 -17.32 -9.79
N THR A 74 7.82 -16.21 -9.72
CA THR A 74 6.34 -16.25 -9.66
C THR A 74 5.64 -16.03 -10.99
N SER A 75 6.37 -16.03 -12.11
CA SER A 75 5.75 -16.01 -13.43
C SER A 75 4.96 -17.30 -13.66
N HIS A 76 3.70 -17.17 -13.99
CA HIS A 76 2.77 -18.23 -14.43
C HIS A 76 3.19 -18.91 -15.75
N SER A 77 4.46 -19.18 -15.95
CA SER A 77 4.89 -19.94 -17.14
C SER A 77 5.16 -21.40 -16.75
N ASN A 78 4.45 -22.31 -17.45
CA ASN A 78 4.66 -23.77 -17.45
C ASN A 78 6.04 -24.16 -17.98
N SER A 79 7.11 -23.52 -17.52
CA SER A 79 8.46 -23.89 -17.91
C SER A 79 9.06 -24.72 -16.78
N LYS A 80 9.12 -26.03 -17.02
CA LYS A 80 9.96 -26.97 -16.29
C LYS A 80 11.42 -26.60 -16.59
N THR A 81 11.94 -25.60 -15.91
CA THR A 81 13.38 -25.35 -15.95
C THR A 81 13.94 -25.57 -14.56
N ASN A 82 14.69 -26.64 -14.50
CA ASN A 82 15.58 -27.19 -13.50
C ASN A 82 15.91 -26.31 -12.28
N SER A 83 15.50 -26.83 -11.13
CA SER A 83 16.31 -27.06 -9.91
C SER A 83 17.63 -26.30 -9.87
N GLY A 84 17.76 -25.31 -9.01
CA GLY A 84 19.05 -24.88 -8.54
C GLY A 84 19.21 -23.46 -7.99
N GLN A 85 18.19 -22.63 -8.05
CA GLN A 85 18.26 -21.32 -7.37
C GLN A 85 17.02 -21.14 -6.48
N HIS A 86 17.05 -21.82 -5.32
CA HIS A 86 16.46 -21.24 -4.14
C HIS A 86 17.25 -19.93 -3.93
N GLN A 87 16.78 -18.85 -4.54
CA GLN A 87 17.29 -17.54 -4.18
C GLN A 87 17.03 -17.44 -2.70
N ASP A 88 18.10 -17.47 -1.91
CA ASP A 88 18.04 -17.41 -0.47
C ASP A 88 17.49 -16.03 -0.12
N TRP A 89 16.15 -15.92 -0.11
CA TRP A 89 15.45 -14.67 0.21
C TRP A 89 15.86 -14.17 1.60
N GLN A 90 16.40 -15.06 2.44
CA GLN A 90 16.91 -14.71 3.77
C GLN A 90 18.22 -13.94 3.66
N SER A 91 19.12 -14.33 2.75
CA SER A 91 20.36 -13.58 2.51
C SER A 91 20.05 -12.23 1.88
N LEU A 92 19.13 -12.16 0.90
CA LEU A 92 18.66 -10.91 0.30
C LEU A 92 18.02 -9.99 1.35
N ARG A 93 17.15 -10.53 2.21
CA ARG A 93 16.56 -9.77 3.32
C ARG A 93 17.64 -9.19 4.24
N ASN A 94 18.64 -10.01 4.60
CA ASN A 94 19.73 -9.58 5.49
C ASN A 94 20.62 -8.53 4.83
N GLU A 95 20.78 -8.57 3.52
CA GLU A 95 21.51 -7.55 2.76
C GLU A 95 20.73 -6.23 2.73
N LEU A 96 19.43 -6.28 2.43
CA LEU A 96 18.54 -5.11 2.44
C LEU A 96 18.51 -4.42 3.81
N LEU A 97 18.49 -5.18 4.90
CA LEU A 97 18.49 -4.64 6.26
C LEU A 97 19.80 -3.93 6.66
N LYS A 98 20.89 -4.12 5.89
CA LYS A 98 22.14 -3.37 6.10
C LYS A 98 22.07 -1.97 5.51
N HIS A 99 21.13 -1.69 4.62
CA HIS A 99 21.02 -0.39 3.98
C HIS A 99 20.43 0.65 4.95
N PRO A 100 21.03 1.82 5.11
CA PRO A 100 20.65 2.83 6.13
C PRO A 100 19.22 3.37 5.95
N ASP A 101 18.67 3.32 4.74
CA ASP A 101 17.33 3.82 4.44
C ASP A 101 16.23 2.78 4.67
N VAL A 102 16.59 1.51 4.95
CA VAL A 102 15.64 0.41 5.16
C VAL A 102 15.32 0.27 6.64
N ILE A 103 14.03 0.46 6.98
CA ILE A 103 13.52 0.31 8.36
C ILE A 103 13.21 -1.16 8.65
N GLY A 104 12.67 -1.88 7.65
CA GLY A 104 12.27 -3.26 7.81
C GLY A 104 12.08 -3.96 6.48
N ALA A 105 12.20 -5.29 6.50
CA ALA A 105 11.93 -6.15 5.35
C ALA A 105 11.20 -7.41 5.81
N ALA A 106 10.02 -7.68 5.23
CA ALA A 106 9.16 -8.81 5.58
C ALA A 106 8.86 -9.68 4.34
N PRO A 107 9.00 -11.01 4.45
CA PRO A 107 8.59 -11.91 3.37
C PRO A 107 7.06 -11.99 3.30
N TYR A 108 6.54 -12.11 2.08
CA TYR A 108 5.12 -12.34 1.88
C TYR A 108 4.84 -13.35 0.77
N VAL A 109 3.69 -13.99 0.90
CA VAL A 109 3.12 -14.86 -0.13
C VAL A 109 1.76 -14.32 -0.51
N GLU A 110 1.54 -14.03 -1.79
CA GLU A 110 0.31 -13.43 -2.25
C GLU A 110 -0.34 -14.26 -3.35
N THR A 111 -1.65 -14.41 -3.27
CA THR A 111 -2.44 -15.09 -4.31
C THR A 111 -3.89 -14.66 -4.24
N THR A 112 -4.58 -14.74 -5.38
CA THR A 112 -6.02 -14.54 -5.43
C THR A 112 -6.73 -15.83 -5.04
N VAL A 113 -7.72 -15.73 -4.17
CA VAL A 113 -8.54 -16.82 -3.68
C VAL A 113 -10.02 -16.47 -3.75
N MET A 114 -10.88 -17.49 -3.73
CA MET A 114 -12.30 -17.30 -3.50
C MET A 114 -12.65 -17.70 -2.07
N LEU A 115 -13.29 -16.80 -1.36
CA LEU A 115 -13.82 -17.03 -0.01
C LEU A 115 -15.27 -17.46 -0.09
N SER A 116 -15.67 -18.39 0.75
CA SER A 116 -17.04 -18.84 0.85
C SER A 116 -17.47 -18.99 2.32
N ALA A 117 -18.54 -18.29 2.69
CA ALA A 117 -19.20 -18.42 3.97
C ALA A 117 -20.68 -18.07 3.82
N ASN A 118 -21.58 -18.72 4.59
CA ASN A 118 -23.00 -18.41 4.62
C ASN A 118 -23.66 -18.37 3.22
N GLN A 119 -23.28 -19.29 2.31
CA GLN A 119 -23.71 -19.35 0.92
C GLN A 119 -23.35 -18.11 0.07
N ARG A 120 -22.45 -17.29 0.57
CA ARG A 120 -21.90 -16.13 -0.15
C ARG A 120 -20.49 -16.42 -0.61
N PHE A 121 -20.13 -15.85 -1.75
CA PHE A 121 -18.80 -16.00 -2.35
C PHE A 121 -18.22 -14.63 -2.65
N HIS A 122 -16.92 -14.48 -2.39
CA HIS A 122 -16.20 -13.26 -2.73
C HIS A 122 -14.77 -13.59 -3.14
N SER A 123 -14.27 -12.90 -4.15
CA SER A 123 -12.84 -12.98 -4.54
C SER A 123 -12.04 -12.06 -3.66
N ALA A 124 -10.90 -12.53 -3.14
CA ALA A 124 -10.03 -11.73 -2.31
C ALA A 124 -8.56 -12.08 -2.57
N THR A 125 -7.68 -11.16 -2.26
CA THR A 125 -6.24 -11.36 -2.22
C THR A 125 -5.86 -11.95 -0.87
N LEU A 126 -5.34 -13.17 -0.86
CA LEU A 126 -4.78 -13.81 0.32
C LEU A 126 -3.31 -13.43 0.45
N SER A 127 -2.95 -12.77 1.52
CA SER A 127 -1.59 -12.42 1.87
C SER A 127 -1.11 -13.27 3.04
N GLY A 128 -0.13 -14.14 2.81
CA GLY A 128 0.57 -14.86 3.86
C GLY A 128 1.69 -13.99 4.42
N ILE A 129 1.65 -13.70 5.71
CA ILE A 129 2.58 -12.79 6.39
C ILE A 129 3.30 -13.51 7.53
N ASP A 130 4.52 -13.07 7.78
CA ASP A 130 5.25 -13.43 9.00
C ASP A 130 5.05 -12.33 10.04
N MET A 131 4.30 -12.63 11.10
CA MET A 131 3.91 -11.65 12.12
C MET A 131 5.08 -10.92 12.77
N ALA A 132 6.23 -11.58 12.93
CA ALA A 132 7.38 -10.98 13.59
C ALA A 132 8.03 -9.88 12.74
N SER A 133 8.13 -10.09 11.43
CA SER A 133 8.73 -9.13 10.50
C SER A 133 7.71 -8.12 9.96
N GLU A 134 6.43 -8.50 9.83
CA GLU A 134 5.37 -7.63 9.30
C GLU A 134 5.16 -6.37 10.15
N GLN A 135 5.32 -6.45 11.47
CA GLN A 135 5.20 -5.31 12.38
C GLN A 135 6.20 -4.18 12.07
N SER A 136 7.34 -4.51 11.45
CA SER A 136 8.35 -3.52 11.06
C SER A 136 8.05 -2.82 9.73
N VAL A 137 7.14 -3.37 8.93
CA VAL A 137 6.85 -2.87 7.56
C VAL A 137 5.41 -2.40 7.37
N SER A 138 4.49 -2.79 8.26
CA SER A 138 3.06 -2.49 8.13
C SER A 138 2.46 -2.08 9.47
N VAL A 139 1.57 -1.11 9.43
CA VAL A 139 0.78 -0.65 10.60
C VAL A 139 -0.57 -1.36 10.73
N LEU A 140 -0.83 -2.36 9.91
CA LEU A 140 -2.10 -3.10 9.88
C LEU A 140 -2.48 -3.69 11.25
N HIS A 141 -1.49 -4.09 12.06
CA HIS A 141 -1.70 -4.60 13.41
C HIS A 141 -2.36 -3.58 14.36
N GLN A 142 -2.23 -2.26 14.07
CA GLN A 142 -2.83 -1.17 14.86
C GLN A 142 -4.29 -0.91 14.47
N HIS A 143 -4.76 -1.49 13.36
CA HIS A 143 -6.08 -1.26 12.79
C HIS A 143 -7.03 -2.44 13.00
N ILE A 144 -6.76 -3.29 13.98
CA ILE A 144 -7.66 -4.38 14.37
C ILE A 144 -8.84 -3.80 15.15
N ILE A 145 -10.05 -4.06 14.66
CA ILE A 145 -11.30 -3.58 15.29
C ILE A 145 -12.04 -4.65 16.07
N ALA A 146 -11.77 -5.93 15.80
CA ALA A 146 -12.37 -7.06 16.51
C ALA A 146 -11.46 -8.28 16.45
N GLY A 147 -11.47 -9.09 17.51
CA GLY A 147 -10.62 -10.28 17.64
C GLY A 147 -9.20 -9.97 18.10
N ASP A 148 -8.28 -10.91 17.89
CA ASP A 148 -6.87 -10.78 18.27
C ASP A 148 -5.97 -11.30 17.15
N ILE A 149 -5.13 -10.42 16.61
CA ILE A 149 -4.21 -10.75 15.52
C ILE A 149 -3.10 -11.72 15.97
N ASN A 150 -2.73 -11.73 17.27
CA ASN A 150 -1.70 -12.62 17.76
C ASN A 150 -2.10 -14.10 17.63
N ARG A 151 -3.40 -14.40 17.70
CA ARG A 151 -3.94 -15.73 17.44
C ARG A 151 -3.65 -16.26 16.02
N LEU A 152 -3.24 -15.38 15.10
CA LEU A 152 -2.84 -15.78 13.75
C LEU A 152 -1.59 -16.68 13.78
N ALA A 153 -0.66 -16.45 14.71
CA ALA A 153 0.52 -17.30 14.89
C ALA A 153 0.18 -18.66 15.52
N GLU A 154 -0.79 -18.69 16.43
CA GLU A 154 -1.17 -19.87 17.20
C GLU A 154 -2.15 -20.77 16.45
N THR A 155 -3.04 -20.17 15.63
CA THR A 155 -4.09 -20.89 14.92
C THR A 155 -3.60 -21.39 13.58
N ARG A 156 -3.50 -22.71 13.40
CA ARG A 156 -2.94 -23.33 12.18
C ARG A 156 -3.59 -22.86 10.86
N TYR A 157 -4.88 -22.55 10.89
CA TYR A 157 -5.64 -22.02 9.76
C TYR A 157 -6.42 -20.78 10.21
N GLY A 158 -5.72 -19.84 10.86
CA GLY A 158 -6.25 -18.53 11.20
C GLY A 158 -6.27 -17.62 9.99
N ILE A 159 -7.28 -16.75 9.93
CA ILE A 159 -7.38 -15.69 8.91
C ILE A 159 -7.83 -14.38 9.55
N VAL A 160 -7.19 -13.30 9.13
CA VAL A 160 -7.61 -11.93 9.43
C VAL A 160 -8.27 -11.36 8.19
N ILE A 161 -9.44 -10.76 8.35
CA ILE A 161 -10.31 -10.33 7.24
C ILE A 161 -10.63 -8.84 7.35
N GLY A 162 -10.72 -8.15 6.21
CA GLY A 162 -11.17 -6.75 6.18
C GLY A 162 -12.63 -6.61 6.58
N ARG A 163 -12.97 -5.47 7.20
CA ARG A 163 -14.31 -5.19 7.76
C ARG A 163 -15.43 -5.31 6.72
N LEU A 164 -15.22 -4.73 5.53
CA LEU A 164 -16.23 -4.76 4.48
C LEU A 164 -16.46 -6.17 3.94
N LEU A 165 -15.38 -6.92 3.77
CA LEU A 165 -15.42 -8.31 3.33
C LEU A 165 -16.09 -9.22 4.39
N ALA A 166 -15.79 -9.00 5.68
CA ALA A 166 -16.45 -9.71 6.78
C ALA A 166 -17.96 -9.47 6.79
N ARG A 167 -18.41 -8.24 6.55
CA ARG A 167 -19.83 -7.90 6.41
C ARG A 167 -20.48 -8.59 5.20
N GLN A 168 -19.81 -8.57 4.06
CA GLN A 168 -20.33 -9.18 2.84
C GLN A 168 -20.52 -10.69 2.99
N LEU A 169 -19.59 -11.36 3.65
CA LEU A 169 -19.65 -12.78 3.93
C LEU A 169 -20.53 -13.12 5.15
N GLY A 170 -20.84 -12.13 5.99
CA GLY A 170 -21.61 -12.31 7.22
C GLY A 170 -20.86 -13.13 8.26
N VAL A 171 -19.57 -12.85 8.46
CA VAL A 171 -18.68 -13.54 9.41
C VAL A 171 -18.14 -12.60 10.47
N ILE A 172 -17.90 -13.14 11.67
CA ILE A 172 -17.29 -12.45 12.82
C ILE A 172 -16.09 -13.28 13.35
N PRO A 173 -15.23 -12.71 14.20
CA PRO A 173 -14.16 -13.48 14.85
C PRO A 173 -14.73 -14.73 15.57
N GLY A 174 -14.10 -15.89 15.34
CA GLY A 174 -14.54 -17.21 15.78
C GLY A 174 -15.31 -18.01 14.72
N ASP A 175 -15.85 -17.38 13.71
CA ASP A 175 -16.53 -18.08 12.62
C ASP A 175 -15.56 -18.78 11.67
N LYS A 176 -16.10 -19.73 10.90
CA LYS A 176 -15.33 -20.50 9.92
C LYS A 176 -15.75 -20.13 8.52
N LEU A 177 -14.78 -19.92 7.63
CA LEU A 177 -14.99 -19.73 6.21
C LEU A 177 -14.14 -20.73 5.40
N ASN A 178 -14.52 -20.96 4.16
CA ASN A 178 -13.75 -21.80 3.25
C ASN A 178 -12.97 -20.92 2.27
N ILE A 179 -11.69 -21.23 2.10
CA ILE A 179 -10.85 -20.68 1.04
C ILE A 179 -10.80 -21.71 -0.08
N ILE A 180 -11.14 -21.27 -1.28
CA ILE A 180 -11.17 -22.07 -2.50
C ILE A 180 -10.08 -21.51 -3.42
N MET A 181 -9.15 -22.36 -3.81
CA MET A 181 -8.09 -21.98 -4.76
C MET A 181 -8.65 -22.03 -6.19
N PRO A 182 -8.45 -20.98 -7.00
CA PRO A 182 -8.89 -20.98 -8.41
C PRO A 182 -8.10 -21.97 -9.27
N LYS A 183 -6.92 -22.40 -8.79
CA LYS A 183 -6.05 -23.35 -9.50
C LYS A 183 -6.64 -24.76 -9.41
N ILE A 184 -7.12 -25.28 -10.54
CA ILE A 184 -7.64 -26.64 -10.66
C ILE A 184 -6.46 -27.61 -10.77
N SER A 185 -6.43 -28.61 -9.87
CA SER A 185 -5.48 -29.73 -9.98
C SER A 185 -6.15 -30.86 -10.78
N ILE A 186 -5.58 -31.22 -11.92
CA ILE A 186 -6.05 -32.36 -12.71
C ILE A 186 -5.50 -33.64 -12.06
N THR A 187 -6.37 -34.45 -11.53
CA THR A 187 -6.03 -35.78 -11.02
C THR A 187 -6.55 -36.86 -11.96
N PRO A 188 -6.03 -38.11 -11.88
CA PRO A 188 -6.55 -39.22 -12.68
C PRO A 188 -8.06 -39.47 -12.51
N LEU A 189 -8.65 -38.96 -11.42
CA LEU A 189 -10.08 -39.08 -11.12
C LEU A 189 -10.90 -37.83 -11.57
N GLY A 190 -10.25 -36.85 -12.21
CA GLY A 190 -10.87 -35.63 -12.70
C GLY A 190 -10.31 -34.34 -12.07
N PRO A 191 -10.84 -33.19 -12.47
CA PRO A 191 -10.42 -31.89 -11.91
C PRO A 191 -10.89 -31.73 -10.47
N VAL A 192 -9.97 -31.42 -9.56
CA VAL A 192 -10.26 -31.18 -8.14
C VAL A 192 -9.85 -29.79 -7.77
N THR A 193 -10.75 -29.03 -7.18
CA THR A 193 -10.46 -27.72 -6.57
C THR A 193 -9.95 -27.91 -5.15
N ARG A 194 -8.86 -27.26 -4.81
CA ARG A 194 -8.38 -27.26 -3.43
C ARG A 194 -9.18 -26.28 -2.62
N GLN A 195 -9.81 -26.76 -1.56
CA GLN A 195 -10.50 -25.93 -0.58
C GLN A 195 -10.02 -26.24 0.83
N LYS A 196 -9.99 -25.23 1.68
CA LYS A 196 -9.57 -25.37 3.06
C LYS A 196 -10.41 -24.48 3.96
N ARG A 197 -10.78 -24.99 5.13
CA ARG A 197 -11.53 -24.23 6.14
C ARG A 197 -10.58 -23.45 7.02
N PHE A 198 -10.86 -22.17 7.20
CA PHE A 198 -10.15 -21.23 8.04
C PHE A 198 -11.07 -20.69 9.14
N GLU A 199 -10.47 -20.32 10.28
CA GLU A 199 -11.14 -19.62 11.37
C GLU A 199 -10.80 -18.12 11.31
N VAL A 200 -11.79 -17.27 11.37
CA VAL A 200 -11.62 -15.82 11.45
C VAL A 200 -11.11 -15.48 12.84
N VAL A 201 -9.85 -15.05 12.98
CA VAL A 201 -9.23 -14.70 14.27
C VAL A 201 -9.35 -13.22 14.59
N ALA A 202 -9.37 -12.36 13.57
CA ALA A 202 -9.52 -10.92 13.74
C ALA A 202 -10.13 -10.26 12.50
N VAL A 203 -10.66 -9.06 12.70
CA VAL A 203 -11.16 -8.17 11.65
C VAL A 203 -10.41 -6.86 11.73
N PHE A 204 -9.92 -6.36 10.57
CA PHE A 204 -9.23 -5.07 10.48
C PHE A 204 -10.06 -4.03 9.69
N GLU A 205 -9.76 -2.75 9.93
CA GLU A 205 -10.33 -1.63 9.20
C GLU A 205 -9.25 -0.57 8.97
N VAL A 206 -8.82 -0.44 7.72
CA VAL A 206 -7.83 0.58 7.30
C VAL A 206 -8.43 1.61 6.34
N GLY A 207 -9.56 1.28 5.77
CA GLY A 207 -10.35 2.09 4.84
C GLY A 207 -10.33 1.57 3.41
N ALA A 208 -11.42 1.87 2.72
CA ALA A 208 -11.68 1.71 1.30
C ALA A 208 -11.43 0.30 0.71
N GLU A 209 -10.49 0.20 -0.21
CA GLU A 209 -10.32 -0.94 -1.09
C GLU A 209 -9.71 -2.16 -0.38
N LEU A 210 -8.81 -1.94 0.56
CA LEU A 210 -8.17 -3.03 1.30
C LEU A 210 -9.16 -3.81 2.16
N ASP A 211 -10.14 -3.12 2.75
CA ASP A 211 -11.16 -3.74 3.60
C ASP A 211 -12.11 -4.64 2.82
N GLN A 212 -12.17 -4.49 1.49
CA GLN A 212 -13.04 -5.29 0.61
C GLN A 212 -12.36 -6.52 0.02
N ASN A 213 -11.03 -6.44 -0.18
CA ASN A 213 -10.33 -7.39 -1.04
C ASN A 213 -9.16 -8.11 -0.37
N LEU A 214 -8.74 -7.69 0.83
CA LEU A 214 -7.56 -8.25 1.49
C LEU A 214 -7.95 -9.18 2.65
N VAL A 215 -7.30 -10.34 2.67
CA VAL A 215 -7.29 -11.25 3.80
C VAL A 215 -5.86 -11.68 4.10
N MET A 216 -5.55 -11.88 5.37
CA MET A 216 -4.20 -12.25 5.80
C MET A 216 -4.21 -13.57 6.56
N THR A 217 -3.16 -14.35 6.37
CA THR A 217 -2.92 -15.59 7.13
C THR A 217 -1.43 -15.73 7.44
N ASN A 218 -1.07 -16.69 8.26
CA ASN A 218 0.34 -16.99 8.51
C ASN A 218 1.03 -17.46 7.23
N ILE A 219 2.28 -17.02 7.00
CA ILE A 219 3.08 -17.32 5.81
C ILE A 219 3.23 -18.82 5.59
N THR A 220 3.47 -19.59 6.65
CA THR A 220 3.61 -21.05 6.57
C THR A 220 2.31 -21.73 6.16
N THR A 221 1.17 -21.15 6.50
CA THR A 221 -0.16 -21.64 6.10
C THR A 221 -0.40 -21.40 4.62
N SER A 222 -0.10 -20.20 4.11
CA SER A 222 -0.23 -19.89 2.69
C SER A 222 0.74 -20.69 1.82
N GLN A 223 1.99 -20.89 2.25
CA GLN A 223 2.95 -21.75 1.58
C GLN A 223 2.45 -23.20 1.44
N LYS A 224 1.88 -23.76 2.52
CA LYS A 224 1.26 -25.10 2.49
C LYS A 224 0.01 -25.15 1.60
N LEU A 225 -0.81 -24.10 1.62
CA LEU A 225 -2.02 -24.00 0.79
C LEU A 225 -1.68 -24.00 -0.70
N LEU A 226 -0.62 -23.25 -1.06
CA LEU A 226 -0.13 -23.13 -2.44
C LEU A 226 0.77 -24.29 -2.86
N ALA A 227 1.27 -25.07 -1.92
CA ALA A 227 2.27 -26.13 -2.15
C ALA A 227 3.55 -25.63 -2.82
N ILE A 228 4.05 -24.46 -2.37
CA ILE A 228 5.28 -23.82 -2.90
C ILE A 228 6.52 -24.06 -2.05
N GLY A 229 6.43 -24.91 -1.01
CA GLY A 229 7.53 -25.12 -0.05
C GLY A 229 7.81 -23.88 0.79
N GLU A 230 9.07 -23.47 0.87
CA GLU A 230 9.51 -22.27 1.58
C GLU A 230 9.64 -21.03 0.68
N ASN A 231 9.19 -21.13 -0.58
CA ASN A 231 9.23 -20.01 -1.49
C ASN A 231 8.27 -18.89 -1.06
N ILE A 232 8.62 -17.68 -1.45
CA ILE A 232 7.84 -16.47 -1.22
C ILE A 232 7.48 -15.80 -2.54
N THR A 233 6.47 -14.94 -2.54
CA THR A 233 6.13 -14.09 -3.69
C THR A 233 7.11 -12.93 -3.80
N GLY A 234 7.53 -12.38 -2.66
CA GLY A 234 8.47 -11.27 -2.62
C GLY A 234 8.75 -10.80 -1.21
N LEU A 235 9.51 -9.70 -1.12
CA LEU A 235 9.82 -8.98 0.10
C LEU A 235 9.11 -7.62 0.09
N ARG A 236 8.42 -7.29 1.19
CA ARG A 236 7.91 -5.96 1.48
C ARG A 236 8.95 -5.20 2.25
N ILE A 237 9.25 -3.97 1.84
CA ILE A 237 10.30 -3.14 2.42
C ILE A 237 9.68 -1.85 2.91
N ALA A 238 9.94 -1.49 4.15
CA ALA A 238 9.68 -0.17 4.69
C ALA A 238 10.96 0.68 4.60
N VAL A 239 10.85 1.86 4.00
CA VAL A 239 11.96 2.82 3.87
C VAL A 239 11.62 4.12 4.59
N ASN A 240 12.65 4.81 5.09
CA ASN A 240 12.48 6.03 5.88
C ASN A 240 11.95 7.21 5.04
N ASP A 241 12.39 7.33 3.78
CA ASP A 241 11.93 8.38 2.86
C ASP A 241 11.70 7.79 1.47
N GLN A 242 10.42 7.62 1.11
CA GLN A 242 10.01 6.98 -0.15
C GLN A 242 10.48 7.75 -1.39
N PHE A 243 10.52 9.10 -1.31
CA PHE A 243 10.86 9.94 -2.46
C PHE A 243 12.35 9.98 -2.72
N LYS A 244 13.18 9.93 -1.68
CA LYS A 244 14.63 9.90 -1.82
C LYS A 244 15.12 8.54 -2.27
N SER A 245 14.54 7.46 -1.75
CA SER A 245 14.94 6.10 -2.11
C SER A 245 14.64 5.77 -3.58
N MET A 246 13.48 6.14 -4.11
CA MET A 246 13.12 5.90 -5.52
C MET A 246 14.06 6.59 -6.54
N HIS A 247 14.70 7.69 -6.16
CA HIS A 247 15.61 8.44 -7.03
C HIS A 247 17.09 8.12 -6.81
N SER A 248 17.43 7.29 -5.82
CA SER A 248 18.82 6.93 -5.58
C SER A 248 19.33 5.93 -6.63
N GLU A 249 20.56 6.15 -7.11
CA GLU A 249 21.21 5.26 -8.08
C GLU A 249 21.37 3.83 -7.55
N ALA A 250 21.46 3.67 -6.22
CA ALA A 250 21.56 2.37 -5.56
C ALA A 250 20.33 1.47 -5.80
N TRP A 251 19.11 2.04 -5.78
CA TRP A 251 17.88 1.29 -6.08
C TRP A 251 17.76 0.89 -7.54
N LYS A 252 18.28 1.73 -8.46
CA LYS A 252 18.34 1.42 -9.90
C LYS A 252 19.29 0.28 -10.23
N GLN A 253 20.36 0.11 -9.46
CA GLN A 253 21.29 -1.02 -9.64
C GLN A 253 20.70 -2.33 -9.11
N MET A 254 20.07 -2.33 -7.93
CA MET A 254 19.42 -3.51 -7.36
C MET A 254 18.22 -4.03 -8.20
N SER A 255 17.60 -3.19 -9.03
CA SER A 255 16.50 -3.62 -9.89
C SER A 255 16.96 -4.20 -11.23
N LYS A 256 18.27 -4.25 -11.51
CA LYS A 256 18.85 -4.76 -12.77
C LYS A 256 19.51 -6.13 -12.63
N ASP A 257 19.82 -6.54 -11.41
CA ASP A 257 20.33 -7.86 -11.04
C ASP A 257 19.18 -8.77 -10.58
#